data_5c02fb230ff5e41ee927b2f9d1a43812
#
_entry.id   5c02fb230ff5e41ee927b2f9d1a43812
#
_cell.length_a   1.000
_cell.length_b   1.000
_cell.length_c   1.000
_cell.angle_alpha   90.00
_cell.angle_beta   90.00
_cell.angle_gamma   90.00
#
_symmetry.space_group_name_H-M   'P 1'
#
loop_
_entity.id
_entity.type
_entity.pdbx_description
1 polymer ?
#
loop_
_entity_poly.entity_id
_entity_poly.type
_entity_poly.pdbx_seq_one_letter_code
_entity_poly.pdbx_strand_id
1 'polypeptide(L)'
;PKEMASYIEQIQKDLAYEAGSKAQLRDMEFFQKEIESSEPIYNGMKGTDKLEAARQMFQNPNLRTAFNASGDTTSALDIFHLEGEPTQRLMNFCEEYHVSLVCLLLMGMRTYFQKVNGHDDVSINNAIARRATLKEKKSGGTRIHSFPFRTCFSQDMKFIDAIYAIRDKQNEYFRHANYDPTAYFAYRAKTYPQPHAGLTYEPISLTYQPLTLKEKGLDQLGDIRYTTKWYPNGMTPQAVYLTVMHRPEDNGLDFNFEHQVKAFSREELEYFYYYLCKIMFKGVENPDLTIGEIIKLV
;
A
#
# COMPACT_ATOMS: atom_id res chain seq x y z
N PRO A 1 15.34 -5.79 -33.11
CA PRO A 1 15.24 -5.58 -31.68
C PRO A 1 14.44 -4.30 -31.45
N LYS A 2 13.37 -4.36 -30.66
CA LYS A 2 12.65 -3.14 -30.23
C LYS A 2 13.62 -2.35 -29.37
N GLU A 3 13.91 -1.09 -29.75
CA GLU A 3 14.77 -0.21 -28.96
C GLU A 3 14.23 -0.14 -27.52
N MET A 4 15.07 -0.55 -26.57
CA MET A 4 14.83 -0.27 -25.17
C MET A 4 15.03 1.22 -24.93
N ALA A 5 14.10 1.86 -24.22
CA ALA A 5 14.27 3.26 -23.83
C ALA A 5 15.49 3.40 -22.93
N SER A 6 16.33 4.40 -23.19
CA SER A 6 17.56 4.62 -22.44
C SER A 6 17.26 4.97 -20.98
N TYR A 7 17.85 4.22 -20.04
CA TYR A 7 17.77 4.52 -18.61
C TYR A 7 18.44 5.88 -18.29
N ILE A 8 19.51 6.21 -19.00
CA ILE A 8 20.23 7.49 -18.84
C ILE A 8 19.32 8.67 -19.19
N GLU A 9 18.53 8.58 -20.28
CA GLU A 9 17.57 9.63 -20.63
C GLU A 9 16.51 9.83 -19.53
N GLN A 10 16.10 8.75 -18.86
CA GLN A 10 15.13 8.87 -17.76
C GLN A 10 15.76 9.53 -16.53
N ILE A 11 17.02 9.21 -16.20
CA ILE A 11 17.75 9.89 -15.12
C ILE A 11 17.92 11.38 -15.42
N GLN A 12 18.29 11.73 -16.67
CA GLN A 12 18.42 13.15 -17.07
C GLN A 12 17.10 13.92 -16.90
N LYS A 13 15.97 13.29 -17.19
CA LYS A 13 14.64 13.88 -16.95
C LYS A 13 14.33 14.04 -15.47
N ASP A 14 14.67 13.03 -14.65
CA ASP A 14 14.50 13.09 -13.22
C ASP A 14 15.34 14.24 -12.62
N LEU A 15 16.61 14.38 -13.02
CA LEU A 15 17.46 15.50 -12.61
C LEU A 15 16.92 16.87 -13.04
N ALA A 16 16.40 16.98 -14.27
CA ALA A 16 15.78 18.19 -14.75
C ALA A 16 14.49 18.53 -13.99
N TYR A 17 13.73 17.52 -13.58
CA TYR A 17 12.55 17.67 -12.72
C TYR A 17 12.96 18.22 -11.35
N GLU A 18 13.97 17.60 -10.72
CA GLU A 18 14.46 17.96 -9.37
C GLU A 18 15.16 19.32 -9.29
N ALA A 19 15.58 19.88 -10.43
CA ALA A 19 16.21 21.20 -10.50
C ALA A 19 15.25 22.40 -10.28
N GLY A 20 14.05 22.18 -9.77
CA GLY A 20 13.06 23.23 -9.50
C GLY A 20 12.12 23.49 -10.66
N SER A 21 11.76 22.45 -11.40
CA SER A 21 10.79 22.57 -12.50
C SER A 21 9.39 22.97 -12.00
N LYS A 22 8.57 23.58 -12.89
CA LYS A 22 7.16 23.86 -12.58
C LYS A 22 6.38 22.60 -12.18
N ALA A 23 6.75 21.44 -12.73
CA ALA A 23 6.12 20.17 -12.37
C ALA A 23 6.47 19.77 -10.93
N GLN A 24 7.74 19.90 -10.52
CA GLN A 24 8.16 19.62 -9.14
C GLN A 24 7.45 20.54 -8.14
N LEU A 25 7.35 21.85 -8.44
CA LEU A 25 6.66 22.81 -7.55
C LEU A 25 5.18 22.46 -7.40
N ARG A 26 4.49 22.10 -8.47
CA ARG A 26 3.10 21.64 -8.43
C ARG A 26 2.93 20.37 -7.60
N ASP A 27 3.84 19.39 -7.78
CA ASP A 27 3.79 18.12 -7.06
C ASP A 27 4.10 18.35 -5.56
N MET A 28 5.02 19.25 -5.23
CA MET A 28 5.29 19.70 -3.86
C MET A 28 4.04 20.32 -3.22
N GLU A 29 3.39 21.25 -3.89
CA GLU A 29 2.17 21.90 -3.39
C GLU A 29 1.04 20.90 -3.13
N PHE A 30 0.89 19.90 -4.00
CA PHE A 30 -0.09 18.83 -3.82
C PHE A 30 0.16 18.06 -2.52
N PHE A 31 1.37 17.56 -2.30
CA PHE A 31 1.69 16.80 -1.11
C PHE A 31 1.73 17.64 0.16
N GLN A 32 2.14 18.92 0.08
CA GLN A 32 2.06 19.82 1.23
C GLN A 32 0.61 20.01 1.69
N LYS A 33 -0.32 20.25 0.77
CA LYS A 33 -1.75 20.36 1.09
C LYS A 33 -2.32 19.06 1.70
N GLU A 34 -1.92 17.90 1.17
CA GLU A 34 -2.30 16.60 1.76
C GLU A 34 -1.80 16.48 3.21
N ILE A 35 -0.56 16.86 3.48
CA ILE A 35 0.03 16.83 4.82
C ILE A 35 -0.67 17.83 5.76
N GLU A 36 -0.90 19.05 5.30
CA GLU A 36 -1.46 20.14 6.10
C GLU A 36 -2.96 19.99 6.40
N SER A 37 -3.66 19.12 5.65
CA SER A 37 -5.11 18.93 5.80
C SER A 37 -5.51 18.53 7.22
N SER A 38 -4.79 17.63 7.83
CA SER A 38 -4.85 17.26 9.25
C SER A 38 -3.76 16.22 9.59
N GLU A 39 -3.37 16.18 10.87
CA GLU A 39 -2.44 15.15 11.34
C GLU A 39 -3.07 13.75 11.28
N PRO A 40 -2.42 12.75 10.65
CA PRO A 40 -2.89 11.35 10.67
C PRO A 40 -2.92 10.77 12.08
N ILE A 41 -3.55 9.60 12.24
CA ILE A 41 -3.48 8.82 13.48
C ILE A 41 -3.01 7.41 13.17
N TYR A 42 -2.17 6.85 14.05
CA TYR A 42 -1.72 5.47 13.96
C TYR A 42 -2.87 4.51 14.21
N ASN A 43 -2.99 3.52 13.32
CA ASN A 43 -3.94 2.42 13.45
C ASN A 43 -3.17 1.11 13.59
N GLY A 44 -3.22 0.48 14.76
CA GLY A 44 -2.51 -0.78 15.01
C GLY A 44 -3.20 -1.97 14.38
N MET A 45 -2.41 -3.03 14.07
CA MET A 45 -2.93 -4.29 13.53
C MET A 45 -3.89 -5.02 14.48
N LYS A 46 -3.77 -4.77 15.79
CA LYS A 46 -4.62 -5.35 16.87
C LYS A 46 -5.45 -4.31 17.62
N GLY A 47 -5.60 -3.11 17.11
CA GLY A 47 -6.26 -2.01 17.79
C GLY A 47 -5.29 -0.97 18.33
N THR A 48 -5.69 -0.26 19.39
CA THR A 48 -5.01 0.96 19.87
C THR A 48 -3.86 0.73 20.86
N ASP A 49 -3.54 -0.49 21.25
CA ASP A 49 -2.60 -0.79 22.35
C ASP A 49 -1.22 -0.13 22.17
N LYS A 50 -0.65 -0.17 20.96
CA LYS A 50 0.65 0.48 20.68
C LYS A 50 0.56 2.00 20.78
N LEU A 51 -0.56 2.59 20.36
CA LEU A 51 -0.80 4.03 20.47
C LEU A 51 -0.93 4.45 21.92
N GLU A 52 -1.71 3.70 22.70
CA GLU A 52 -1.87 3.97 24.15
C GLU A 52 -0.54 3.80 24.89
N ALA A 53 0.24 2.78 24.59
CA ALA A 53 1.58 2.59 25.16
C ALA A 53 2.51 3.78 24.85
N ALA A 54 2.48 4.29 23.61
CA ALA A 54 3.26 5.46 23.23
C ALA A 54 2.79 6.73 23.95
N ARG A 55 1.48 6.94 24.08
CA ARG A 55 0.88 8.05 24.86
C ARG A 55 1.33 8.05 26.32
N GLN A 56 1.34 6.87 26.94
CA GLN A 56 1.83 6.70 28.31
C GLN A 56 3.33 6.98 28.43
N MET A 57 4.14 6.40 27.53
CA MET A 57 5.60 6.56 27.51
C MET A 57 6.03 8.02 27.43
N PHE A 58 5.39 8.79 26.55
CA PHE A 58 5.72 10.21 26.32
C PHE A 58 4.88 11.18 27.18
N GLN A 59 4.02 10.66 28.05
CA GLN A 59 3.09 11.46 28.86
C GLN A 59 2.30 12.47 28.02
N ASN A 60 1.92 12.07 26.80
CA ASN A 60 1.20 12.89 25.84
C ASN A 60 -0.07 12.18 25.37
N PRO A 61 -1.24 12.49 25.95
CA PRO A 61 -2.51 11.85 25.58
C PRO A 61 -2.97 12.20 24.15
N ASN A 62 -2.42 13.28 23.57
CA ASN A 62 -2.74 13.72 22.22
C ASN A 62 -1.78 13.15 21.17
N LEU A 63 -0.81 12.32 21.55
CA LEU A 63 0.10 11.70 20.60
C LEU A 63 -0.68 10.83 19.60
N ARG A 64 -0.36 11.00 18.32
CA ARG A 64 -1.07 10.34 17.21
C ARG A 64 -0.23 9.27 16.50
N THR A 65 0.98 9.03 16.98
CA THR A 65 1.95 8.07 16.44
C THR A 65 2.32 7.00 17.44
N ALA A 66 2.80 5.85 16.94
CA ALA A 66 3.24 4.74 17.79
C ALA A 66 4.52 4.10 17.24
N PHE A 67 5.22 3.35 18.10
CA PHE A 67 6.27 2.43 17.66
C PHE A 67 5.63 1.20 17.02
N ASN A 68 5.78 1.07 15.71
CA ASN A 68 5.30 -0.10 14.99
C ASN A 68 6.41 -1.16 14.84
N ALA A 69 7.60 -0.72 14.47
CA ALA A 69 8.79 -1.55 14.30
C ALA A 69 9.53 -1.78 15.63
N SER A 70 10.20 -2.92 15.73
CA SER A 70 11.18 -3.17 16.80
C SER A 70 12.55 -2.66 16.39
N GLY A 71 13.48 -2.50 17.36
CA GLY A 71 14.88 -2.21 17.06
C GLY A 71 15.65 -3.39 16.41
N ASP A 72 15.08 -4.61 16.46
CA ASP A 72 15.62 -5.80 15.83
C ASP A 72 14.99 -5.98 14.45
N THR A 73 15.81 -5.87 13.41
CA THR A 73 15.36 -5.96 12.00
C THR A 73 15.25 -7.37 11.47
N THR A 74 15.51 -8.41 12.29
CA THR A 74 15.37 -9.82 11.90
C THR A 74 13.93 -10.05 11.40
N SER A 75 13.81 -10.56 10.17
CA SER A 75 12.53 -10.76 9.51
C SER A 75 12.26 -12.21 9.15
N ALA A 76 10.98 -12.54 9.05
CA ALA A 76 10.46 -13.74 8.43
C ALA A 76 9.56 -13.37 7.26
N LEU A 77 9.30 -14.35 6.40
CA LEU A 77 8.34 -14.28 5.32
C LEU A 77 7.24 -15.31 5.55
N ASP A 78 6.02 -14.85 5.73
CA ASP A 78 4.82 -15.67 5.71
C ASP A 78 4.02 -15.41 4.45
N ILE A 79 3.61 -16.48 3.78
CA ILE A 79 2.84 -16.41 2.53
C ILE A 79 1.48 -17.03 2.77
N PHE A 80 0.42 -16.28 2.45
CA PHE A 80 -0.95 -16.77 2.43
C PHE A 80 -1.46 -16.76 0.99
N HIS A 81 -2.14 -17.82 0.62
CA HIS A 81 -2.59 -18.04 -0.75
C HIS A 81 -4.08 -17.79 -0.89
N LEU A 82 -4.48 -17.00 -1.88
CA LEU A 82 -5.85 -16.93 -2.36
C LEU A 82 -5.91 -17.68 -3.69
N GLU A 83 -6.77 -18.69 -3.76
CA GLU A 83 -6.90 -19.57 -4.91
C GLU A 83 -7.40 -18.84 -6.17
N GLY A 84 -7.26 -19.48 -7.33
CA GLY A 84 -7.60 -18.86 -8.63
C GLY A 84 -9.08 -18.51 -8.77
N GLU A 85 -9.99 -19.37 -8.34
CA GLU A 85 -11.44 -19.10 -8.45
C GLU A 85 -11.89 -17.91 -7.60
N PRO A 86 -11.60 -17.80 -6.30
CA PRO A 86 -11.90 -16.59 -5.54
C PRO A 86 -11.16 -15.35 -6.06
N THR A 87 -9.93 -15.49 -6.53
CA THR A 87 -9.20 -14.38 -7.17
C THR A 87 -9.95 -13.87 -8.40
N GLN A 88 -10.46 -14.77 -9.25
CA GLN A 88 -11.21 -14.38 -10.44
C GLN A 88 -12.48 -13.59 -10.09
N ARG A 89 -13.15 -13.89 -8.97
CA ARG A 89 -14.31 -13.11 -8.49
C ARG A 89 -13.92 -11.66 -8.17
N LEU A 90 -12.76 -11.46 -7.51
CA LEU A 90 -12.23 -10.11 -7.26
C LEU A 90 -11.87 -9.39 -8.56
N MET A 91 -11.26 -10.11 -9.52
CA MET A 91 -10.89 -9.52 -10.82
C MET A 91 -12.11 -9.15 -11.66
N ASN A 92 -13.16 -9.99 -11.68
CA ASN A 92 -14.42 -9.69 -12.37
C ASN A 92 -15.09 -8.42 -11.80
N PHE A 93 -15.10 -8.26 -10.47
CA PHE A 93 -15.57 -7.03 -9.85
C PHE A 93 -14.72 -5.82 -10.28
N CYS A 94 -13.40 -5.96 -10.29
CA CYS A 94 -12.51 -4.88 -10.73
C CYS A 94 -12.79 -4.46 -12.19
N GLU A 95 -13.07 -5.42 -13.06
CA GLU A 95 -13.42 -5.18 -14.46
C GLU A 95 -14.79 -4.52 -14.59
N GLU A 96 -15.80 -5.04 -13.91
CA GLU A 96 -17.17 -4.52 -13.94
C GLU A 96 -17.25 -3.06 -13.47
N TYR A 97 -16.58 -2.74 -12.37
CA TYR A 97 -16.61 -1.40 -11.76
C TYR A 97 -15.46 -0.49 -12.22
N HIS A 98 -14.65 -0.92 -13.19
CA HIS A 98 -13.50 -0.17 -13.74
C HIS A 98 -12.54 0.36 -12.66
N VAL A 99 -12.17 -0.49 -11.72
CA VAL A 99 -11.21 -0.22 -10.64
C VAL A 99 -10.05 -1.21 -10.69
N SER A 100 -8.91 -0.85 -10.10
CA SER A 100 -7.77 -1.77 -10.01
C SER A 100 -7.86 -2.63 -8.75
N LEU A 101 -7.24 -3.81 -8.78
CA LEU A 101 -7.17 -4.69 -7.60
C LEU A 101 -6.51 -3.99 -6.40
N VAL A 102 -5.56 -3.08 -6.63
CA VAL A 102 -4.94 -2.31 -5.54
C VAL A 102 -5.95 -1.39 -4.83
N CYS A 103 -6.95 -0.85 -5.54
CA CYS A 103 -8.02 -0.10 -4.88
C CYS A 103 -8.84 -0.99 -3.94
N LEU A 104 -9.13 -2.22 -4.36
CA LEU A 104 -9.85 -3.18 -3.54
C LEU A 104 -9.02 -3.64 -2.33
N LEU A 105 -7.71 -3.89 -2.50
CA LEU A 105 -6.78 -4.18 -1.41
C LEU A 105 -6.73 -3.03 -0.39
N LEU A 106 -6.56 -1.80 -0.86
CA LEU A 106 -6.55 -0.61 0.00
C LEU A 106 -7.88 -0.46 0.75
N MET A 107 -9.02 -0.72 0.07
CA MET A 107 -10.34 -0.68 0.69
C MET A 107 -10.50 -1.74 1.78
N GLY A 108 -10.07 -2.97 1.50
CA GLY A 108 -10.09 -4.06 2.49
C GLY A 108 -9.22 -3.74 3.71
N MET A 109 -7.98 -3.31 3.47
CA MET A 109 -7.03 -2.96 4.53
C MET A 109 -7.53 -1.80 5.39
N ARG A 110 -7.98 -0.69 4.76
CA ARG A 110 -8.47 0.47 5.52
C ARG A 110 -9.72 0.13 6.36
N THR A 111 -10.61 -0.72 5.82
CA THR A 111 -11.81 -1.15 6.55
C THR A 111 -11.45 -2.05 7.73
N TYR A 112 -10.45 -2.94 7.56
CA TYR A 112 -9.91 -3.71 8.68
C TYR A 112 -9.37 -2.80 9.79
N PHE A 113 -8.52 -1.83 9.45
CA PHE A 113 -7.95 -0.90 10.43
C PHE A 113 -9.02 -0.06 11.11
N GLN A 114 -10.02 0.42 10.37
CA GLN A 114 -11.17 1.12 10.94
C GLN A 114 -11.94 0.25 11.94
N LYS A 115 -12.15 -1.04 11.60
CA LYS A 115 -12.82 -1.99 12.49
C LYS A 115 -12.08 -2.17 13.81
N VAL A 116 -10.78 -2.44 13.76
CA VAL A 116 -10.02 -2.81 14.96
C VAL A 116 -9.59 -1.61 15.82
N ASN A 117 -9.53 -0.40 15.25
CA ASN A 117 -9.10 0.81 15.94
C ASN A 117 -10.24 1.79 16.26
N GLY A 118 -11.39 1.66 15.61
CA GLY A 118 -12.53 2.56 15.79
C GLY A 118 -12.34 3.97 15.23
N HIS A 119 -11.38 4.15 14.30
CA HIS A 119 -11.08 5.43 13.66
C HIS A 119 -11.41 5.40 12.17
N ASP A 120 -12.06 6.46 11.70
CA ASP A 120 -12.35 6.65 10.26
C ASP A 120 -11.11 7.00 9.44
N ASP A 121 -10.09 7.54 10.09
CA ASP A 121 -8.84 8.03 9.52
C ASP A 121 -7.79 6.91 9.48
N VAL A 122 -7.47 6.43 8.29
CA VAL A 122 -6.52 5.33 8.07
C VAL A 122 -5.46 5.73 7.04
N SER A 123 -4.20 5.54 7.40
CA SER A 123 -3.04 5.75 6.53
C SER A 123 -2.28 4.45 6.31
N ILE A 124 -2.02 4.11 5.04
CA ILE A 124 -1.26 2.93 4.62
C ILE A 124 -0.15 3.39 3.71
N ASN A 125 1.09 2.97 3.95
CA ASN A 125 2.18 3.30 3.04
C ASN A 125 2.03 2.48 1.75
N ASN A 126 1.82 3.15 0.60
CA ASN A 126 1.52 2.51 -0.67
C ASN A 126 2.62 2.77 -1.70
N ALA A 127 3.13 1.70 -2.31
CA ALA A 127 4.13 1.78 -3.35
C ALA A 127 3.50 2.16 -4.70
N ILE A 128 4.11 3.12 -5.39
CA ILE A 128 3.68 3.64 -6.68
C ILE A 128 4.81 3.51 -7.70
N ALA A 129 4.53 2.85 -8.83
CA ALA A 129 5.46 2.79 -9.94
C ALA A 129 5.40 4.08 -10.77
N ARG A 130 6.54 4.79 -10.88
CA ARG A 130 6.70 5.99 -11.72
C ARG A 130 6.93 5.61 -13.19
N ARG A 131 5.93 4.98 -13.82
CA ARG A 131 5.98 4.46 -15.17
C ARG A 131 4.71 4.82 -15.96
N ALA A 132 4.43 6.12 -16.08
CA ALA A 132 3.23 6.61 -16.74
C ALA A 132 3.31 6.48 -18.27
N THR A 133 4.48 6.76 -18.87
CA THR A 133 4.68 6.75 -20.32
C THR A 133 5.19 5.40 -20.83
N LEU A 134 5.00 5.14 -22.14
CA LEU A 134 5.53 3.94 -22.80
C LEU A 134 7.07 3.86 -22.73
N LYS A 135 7.77 5.01 -22.77
CA LYS A 135 9.23 5.07 -22.61
C LYS A 135 9.64 4.64 -21.19
N GLU A 136 8.96 5.13 -20.16
CA GLU A 136 9.22 4.75 -18.78
C GLU A 136 8.92 3.28 -18.52
N LYS A 137 7.84 2.74 -19.09
CA LYS A 137 7.51 1.30 -19.00
C LYS A 137 8.57 0.41 -19.66
N LYS A 138 9.28 0.92 -20.66
CA LYS A 138 10.34 0.19 -21.37
C LYS A 138 11.76 0.52 -20.88
N SER A 139 11.91 1.45 -19.94
CA SER A 139 13.23 1.77 -19.35
C SER A 139 13.60 0.79 -18.24
N GLY A 140 14.88 0.53 -18.06
CA GLY A 140 15.40 -0.18 -16.90
C GLY A 140 15.37 0.65 -15.62
N GLY A 141 15.90 0.09 -14.53
CA GLY A 141 16.08 0.74 -13.23
C GLY A 141 14.87 0.69 -12.32
N THR A 142 15.10 0.96 -11.04
CA THR A 142 14.06 1.06 -10.03
C THR A 142 13.37 2.42 -10.14
N ARG A 143 12.05 2.40 -10.33
CA ARG A 143 11.22 3.60 -10.46
C ARG A 143 9.98 3.47 -9.58
N ILE A 144 10.22 3.23 -8.29
CA ILE A 144 9.15 3.06 -7.31
C ILE A 144 9.34 4.12 -6.23
N HIS A 145 8.28 4.84 -5.93
CA HIS A 145 8.15 5.67 -4.75
C HIS A 145 7.08 5.10 -3.83
N SER A 146 7.18 5.36 -2.53
CA SER A 146 6.15 4.99 -1.57
C SER A 146 5.71 6.22 -0.82
N PHE A 147 4.38 6.41 -0.75
CA PHE A 147 3.77 7.51 -0.01
C PHE A 147 2.69 6.97 0.92
N PRO A 148 2.47 7.61 2.06
CA PRO A 148 1.28 7.38 2.86
C PRO A 148 0.02 7.67 2.04
N PHE A 149 -0.83 6.66 1.91
CA PHE A 149 -2.14 6.76 1.27
C PHE A 149 -3.19 6.81 2.37
N ARG A 150 -3.62 8.02 2.68
CA ARG A 150 -4.56 8.29 3.77
C ARG A 150 -5.98 8.44 3.24
N THR A 151 -6.93 7.81 3.94
CA THR A 151 -8.37 7.93 3.68
C THR A 151 -9.11 8.18 4.99
N CYS A 152 -10.14 9.02 4.95
CA CYS A 152 -11.01 9.30 6.07
C CYS A 152 -12.46 9.08 5.60
N PHE A 153 -13.02 7.88 5.84
CA PHE A 153 -14.35 7.49 5.38
C PHE A 153 -15.22 7.13 6.57
N SER A 154 -16.40 7.75 6.65
CA SER A 154 -17.39 7.41 7.66
C SER A 154 -17.95 6.00 7.45
N GLN A 155 -18.47 5.40 8.52
CA GLN A 155 -19.09 4.08 8.45
C GLN A 155 -20.37 4.07 7.60
N ASP A 156 -21.00 5.23 7.34
CA ASP A 156 -22.20 5.34 6.52
C ASP A 156 -21.91 5.37 5.01
N MET A 157 -20.64 5.52 4.63
CA MET A 157 -20.24 5.52 3.23
C MET A 157 -20.41 4.13 2.62
N LYS A 158 -20.99 4.05 1.42
CA LYS A 158 -21.10 2.77 0.69
C LYS A 158 -19.73 2.26 0.27
N PHE A 159 -19.57 0.94 0.24
CA PHE A 159 -18.33 0.30 -0.16
C PHE A 159 -17.89 0.71 -1.57
N ILE A 160 -18.82 0.75 -2.52
CA ILE A 160 -18.51 1.12 -3.90
C ILE A 160 -18.08 2.60 -4.02
N ASP A 161 -18.74 3.50 -3.29
CA ASP A 161 -18.40 4.93 -3.30
C ASP A 161 -16.99 5.14 -2.69
N ALA A 162 -16.67 4.41 -1.63
CA ALA A 162 -15.34 4.43 -1.01
C ALA A 162 -14.25 3.91 -1.98
N ILE A 163 -14.53 2.84 -2.74
CA ILE A 163 -13.60 2.34 -3.77
C ILE A 163 -13.38 3.37 -4.87
N TYR A 164 -14.42 4.06 -5.33
CA TYR A 164 -14.27 5.14 -6.32
C TYR A 164 -13.45 6.31 -5.76
N ALA A 165 -13.67 6.69 -4.51
CA ALA A 165 -12.87 7.71 -3.85
C ALA A 165 -11.38 7.29 -3.73
N ILE A 166 -11.10 6.02 -3.43
CA ILE A 166 -9.74 5.46 -3.43
C ILE A 166 -9.13 5.52 -4.83
N ARG A 167 -9.86 5.10 -5.87
CA ARG A 167 -9.41 5.14 -7.27
C ARG A 167 -9.03 6.56 -7.68
N ASP A 168 -9.89 7.52 -7.39
CA ASP A 168 -9.70 8.90 -7.79
C ASP A 168 -8.52 9.52 -7.06
N LYS A 169 -8.39 9.29 -5.75
CA LYS A 169 -7.22 9.70 -4.97
C LYS A 169 -5.94 9.03 -5.46
N GLN A 170 -5.98 7.74 -5.81
CA GLN A 170 -4.83 7.03 -6.35
C GLN A 170 -4.38 7.62 -7.70
N ASN A 171 -5.33 8.02 -8.56
CA ASN A 171 -5.05 8.70 -9.81
C ASN A 171 -4.36 10.05 -9.59
N GLU A 172 -4.75 10.81 -8.55
CA GLU A 172 -4.04 12.04 -8.14
C GLU A 172 -2.60 11.73 -7.72
N TYR A 173 -2.40 10.72 -6.87
CA TYR A 173 -1.06 10.30 -6.45
C TYR A 173 -0.18 9.88 -7.62
N PHE A 174 -0.73 9.18 -8.62
CA PHE A 174 0.01 8.83 -9.85
C PHE A 174 0.45 10.06 -10.66
N ARG A 175 -0.36 11.12 -10.71
CA ARG A 175 -0.01 12.37 -11.40
C ARG A 175 1.15 13.10 -10.73
N HIS A 176 1.31 12.93 -9.41
CA HIS A 176 2.31 13.58 -8.59
C HIS A 176 3.43 12.65 -8.10
N ALA A 177 3.48 11.40 -8.63
CA ALA A 177 4.36 10.34 -8.16
C ALA A 177 5.86 10.62 -8.34
N ASN A 178 6.24 11.64 -9.10
CA ASN A 178 7.65 12.03 -9.29
C ASN A 178 8.22 12.81 -8.10
N TYR A 179 7.38 13.32 -7.20
CA TYR A 179 7.85 14.02 -6.00
C TYR A 179 8.75 13.10 -5.15
N ASP A 180 9.77 13.67 -4.54
CA ASP A 180 10.71 12.91 -3.70
C ASP A 180 10.03 12.50 -2.37
N PRO A 181 9.93 11.19 -2.07
CA PRO A 181 9.41 10.74 -0.77
C PRO A 181 10.23 11.26 0.42
N THR A 182 11.54 11.47 0.26
CA THR A 182 12.38 12.01 1.33
C THR A 182 11.95 13.43 1.68
N ALA A 183 11.67 14.27 0.67
CA ALA A 183 11.15 15.62 0.86
C ALA A 183 9.75 15.60 1.49
N TYR A 184 8.89 14.64 1.09
CA TYR A 184 7.58 14.43 1.71
C TYR A 184 7.70 14.16 3.21
N PHE A 185 8.51 13.18 3.60
CA PHE A 185 8.67 12.81 5.01
C PHE A 185 9.35 13.91 5.83
N ALA A 186 10.32 14.63 5.25
CA ALA A 186 10.96 15.77 5.91
C ALA A 186 9.95 16.91 6.17
N TYR A 187 9.10 17.20 5.20
CA TYR A 187 8.05 18.22 5.37
C TYR A 187 7.01 17.80 6.41
N ARG A 188 6.56 16.53 6.39
CA ARG A 188 5.63 15.98 7.39
C ARG A 188 6.21 16.04 8.81
N ALA A 189 7.49 15.69 8.97
CA ALA A 189 8.16 15.75 10.27
C ALA A 189 8.31 17.20 10.80
N LYS A 190 8.46 18.18 9.91
CA LYS A 190 8.45 19.60 10.26
C LYS A 190 7.06 20.09 10.67
N THR A 191 6.02 19.65 9.95
CA THR A 191 4.63 20.06 10.20
C THR A 191 4.09 19.43 11.49
N TYR A 192 4.42 18.17 11.74
CA TYR A 192 4.00 17.40 12.91
C TYR A 192 5.22 16.81 13.62
N PRO A 193 5.93 17.62 14.43
CA PRO A 193 7.10 17.15 15.16
C PRO A 193 6.76 16.02 16.13
N GLN A 194 7.53 14.95 16.08
CA GLN A 194 7.33 13.78 16.94
C GLN A 194 8.40 13.73 18.05
N PRO A 195 8.08 13.23 19.25
CA PRO A 195 9.04 13.14 20.36
C PRO A 195 10.16 12.13 20.10
N HIS A 196 10.00 11.22 19.14
CA HIS A 196 11.00 10.22 18.76
C HIS A 196 10.92 9.85 17.29
N ALA A 197 12.05 9.71 16.62
CA ALA A 197 12.13 9.41 15.18
C ALA A 197 11.58 8.03 14.76
N GLY A 198 11.46 7.07 15.70
CA GLY A 198 10.91 5.73 15.43
C GLY A 198 9.38 5.66 15.46
N LEU A 199 8.71 6.78 15.79
CA LEU A 199 7.26 6.84 15.79
C LEU A 199 6.73 6.99 14.36
N THR A 200 5.65 6.28 14.04
CA THR A 200 5.00 6.30 12.73
C THR A 200 3.49 6.40 12.82
N TYR A 201 2.87 6.85 11.75
CA TYR A 201 1.40 6.81 11.55
C TYR A 201 0.98 5.54 10.80
N GLU A 202 1.86 4.99 9.94
CA GLU A 202 1.53 3.89 9.06
C GLU A 202 1.83 2.52 9.70
N PRO A 203 0.81 1.64 9.84
CA PRO A 203 1.01 0.32 10.44
C PRO A 203 1.68 -0.67 9.50
N ILE A 204 1.54 -0.47 8.18
CA ILE A 204 1.94 -1.42 7.15
C ILE A 204 2.29 -0.70 5.85
N SER A 205 3.17 -1.33 5.06
CA SER A 205 3.42 -0.95 3.67
C SER A 205 2.82 -1.98 2.72
N LEU A 206 2.23 -1.49 1.63
CA LEU A 206 1.62 -2.29 0.56
C LEU A 206 2.35 -2.09 -0.75
N THR A 207 2.70 -3.20 -1.41
CA THR A 207 3.03 -3.25 -2.84
C THR A 207 2.13 -4.26 -3.53
N TYR A 208 1.54 -3.86 -4.66
CA TYR A 208 0.87 -4.78 -5.56
C TYR A 208 1.69 -4.94 -6.83
N GLN A 209 1.99 -6.19 -7.19
CA GLN A 209 2.74 -6.54 -8.40
C GLN A 209 1.85 -7.35 -9.34
N PRO A 210 1.27 -6.73 -10.38
CA PRO A 210 0.53 -7.47 -11.39
C PRO A 210 1.49 -8.40 -12.15
N LEU A 211 1.01 -9.57 -12.55
CA LEU A 211 1.79 -10.49 -13.36
C LEU A 211 1.99 -9.91 -14.76
N THR A 212 3.19 -9.47 -15.06
CA THR A 212 3.55 -8.88 -16.37
C THR A 212 4.22 -9.86 -17.33
N LEU A 213 4.50 -11.08 -16.88
CA LEU A 213 5.27 -12.07 -17.65
C LEU A 213 4.47 -12.79 -18.74
N LYS A 214 3.15 -12.60 -18.84
CA LYS A 214 2.33 -13.05 -19.99
C LYS A 214 2.55 -12.23 -21.25
N GLU A 215 3.36 -11.16 -21.19
CA GLU A 215 3.58 -10.31 -22.34
C GLU A 215 4.65 -10.86 -23.29
N LYS A 216 4.18 -11.28 -24.47
CA LYS A 216 4.86 -11.21 -25.81
C LYS A 216 6.35 -11.58 -25.91
N GLY A 217 6.82 -12.55 -25.19
CA GLY A 217 8.20 -13.00 -25.32
C GLY A 217 8.38 -14.42 -24.80
N LEU A 218 7.55 -14.81 -23.86
CA LEU A 218 7.56 -16.17 -23.31
C LEU A 218 6.82 -17.16 -24.21
N ASP A 219 5.86 -16.71 -25.05
CA ASP A 219 5.27 -17.52 -26.11
C ASP A 219 6.32 -18.03 -27.12
N GLN A 220 7.49 -17.36 -27.20
CA GLN A 220 8.63 -17.77 -28.01
C GLN A 220 9.56 -18.77 -27.33
N LEU A 221 9.38 -19.00 -26.02
CA LEU A 221 10.19 -19.95 -25.26
C LEU A 221 9.62 -21.38 -25.25
N GLY A 222 8.51 -21.61 -25.97
CA GLY A 222 7.87 -22.92 -26.10
C GLY A 222 7.31 -23.43 -24.76
N ASP A 223 7.62 -24.69 -24.42
CA ASP A 223 7.08 -25.37 -23.22
C ASP A 223 7.79 -25.01 -21.92
N ILE A 224 8.54 -23.90 -21.84
CA ILE A 224 9.21 -23.49 -20.61
C ILE A 224 8.16 -23.06 -19.58
N ARG A 225 8.03 -23.86 -18.53
CA ARG A 225 7.25 -23.51 -17.35
C ARG A 225 8.15 -22.76 -16.36
N TYR A 226 7.63 -21.73 -15.75
CA TYR A 226 8.32 -20.99 -14.71
C TYR A 226 7.41 -20.79 -13.51
N THR A 227 8.03 -20.70 -12.34
CA THR A 227 7.37 -20.31 -11.10
C THR A 227 8.04 -19.04 -10.58
N THR A 228 7.27 -18.22 -9.88
CA THR A 228 7.82 -17.06 -9.20
C THR A 228 7.79 -17.31 -7.69
N LYS A 229 8.86 -16.94 -7.00
CA LYS A 229 8.94 -17.04 -5.55
C LYS A 229 9.62 -15.81 -4.98
N TRP A 230 9.04 -15.28 -3.91
CA TRP A 230 9.65 -14.18 -3.17
C TRP A 230 10.72 -14.73 -2.22
N TYR A 231 11.91 -14.14 -2.24
CA TYR A 231 13.01 -14.50 -1.36
C TYR A 231 13.45 -13.27 -0.55
N PRO A 232 13.13 -13.18 0.76
CA PRO A 232 13.61 -12.13 1.62
C PRO A 232 15.09 -12.36 1.95
N ASN A 233 15.78 -11.29 2.34
CA ASN A 233 17.16 -11.37 2.83
C ASN A 233 17.26 -11.65 4.34
N GLY A 234 16.13 -11.86 5.02
CA GLY A 234 16.06 -12.12 6.47
C GLY A 234 16.11 -10.87 7.35
N MET A 235 16.07 -9.67 6.76
CA MET A 235 16.08 -8.40 7.49
C MET A 235 15.11 -7.40 6.83
N THR A 236 14.33 -6.67 7.65
CA THR A 236 13.50 -5.56 7.19
C THR A 236 13.50 -4.41 8.19
N PRO A 237 13.64 -3.15 7.75
CA PRO A 237 13.47 -1.99 8.61
C PRO A 237 12.01 -1.71 8.95
N GLN A 238 11.07 -2.27 8.19
CA GLN A 238 9.65 -2.09 8.38
C GLN A 238 9.08 -3.19 9.26
N ALA A 239 8.10 -2.84 10.11
CA ALA A 239 7.46 -3.84 10.96
C ALA A 239 6.73 -4.91 10.14
N VAL A 240 5.99 -4.49 9.10
CA VAL A 240 5.31 -5.36 8.14
C VAL A 240 5.33 -4.74 6.75
N TYR A 241 5.72 -5.53 5.78
CA TYR A 241 5.66 -5.20 4.36
C TYR A 241 4.82 -6.26 3.63
N LEU A 242 3.71 -5.87 3.06
CA LEU A 242 2.85 -6.76 2.28
C LEU A 242 3.10 -6.57 0.79
N THR A 243 3.56 -7.63 0.13
CA THR A 243 3.61 -7.70 -1.33
C THR A 243 2.55 -8.67 -1.83
N VAL A 244 1.57 -8.17 -2.58
CA VAL A 244 0.56 -9.00 -3.23
C VAL A 244 0.95 -9.24 -4.67
N MET A 245 1.05 -10.51 -5.07
CA MET A 245 1.50 -10.92 -6.40
C MET A 245 0.53 -11.92 -7.02
N HIS A 246 0.37 -11.86 -8.33
CA HIS A 246 -0.32 -12.93 -9.06
C HIS A 246 0.55 -14.18 -9.14
N ARG A 247 -0.08 -15.32 -8.92
CA ARG A 247 0.51 -16.65 -9.04
C ARG A 247 0.25 -17.19 -10.45
N PRO A 248 1.29 -17.55 -11.22
CA PRO A 248 1.10 -17.96 -12.62
C PRO A 248 0.46 -19.33 -12.76
N GLU A 249 0.57 -20.21 -11.74
CA GLU A 249 0.16 -21.60 -11.79
C GLU A 249 -1.37 -21.76 -11.88
N ASP A 250 -2.13 -20.95 -11.15
CA ASP A 250 -3.60 -21.04 -11.06
C ASP A 250 -4.31 -19.69 -11.22
N ASN A 251 -3.58 -18.62 -11.53
CA ASN A 251 -4.04 -17.22 -11.52
C ASN A 251 -4.56 -16.74 -10.14
N GLY A 252 -4.15 -17.38 -9.06
CA GLY A 252 -4.40 -16.93 -7.70
C GLY A 252 -3.53 -15.76 -7.28
N LEU A 253 -3.62 -15.38 -6.00
CA LEU A 253 -2.79 -14.34 -5.40
C LEU A 253 -1.96 -14.91 -4.25
N ASP A 254 -0.71 -14.48 -4.18
CA ASP A 254 0.16 -14.65 -3.03
C ASP A 254 0.24 -13.34 -2.24
N PHE A 255 -0.11 -13.42 -0.96
CA PHE A 255 0.05 -12.36 0.02
C PHE A 255 1.33 -12.62 0.80
N ASN A 256 2.41 -11.99 0.37
CA ASN A 256 3.75 -12.16 0.94
C ASN A 256 3.95 -11.13 2.05
N PHE A 257 3.91 -11.58 3.31
CA PHE A 257 4.16 -10.75 4.47
C PHE A 257 5.62 -10.91 4.93
N GLU A 258 6.46 -9.93 4.58
CA GLU A 258 7.77 -9.80 5.21
C GLU A 258 7.62 -8.96 6.47
N HIS A 259 7.97 -9.53 7.64
CA HIS A 259 7.70 -8.89 8.92
C HIS A 259 8.84 -9.09 9.90
N GLN A 260 9.02 -8.15 10.81
CA GLN A 260 9.94 -8.30 11.94
C GLN A 260 9.38 -9.32 12.93
N VAL A 261 10.14 -10.39 13.21
CA VAL A 261 9.70 -11.49 14.10
C VAL A 261 9.44 -11.08 15.55
N LYS A 262 10.04 -9.96 15.99
CA LYS A 262 9.77 -9.38 17.32
C LYS A 262 8.59 -8.41 17.34
N ALA A 263 8.11 -7.97 16.17
CA ALA A 263 7.00 -7.03 16.08
C ALA A 263 5.67 -7.75 15.83
N PHE A 264 5.68 -8.83 15.04
CA PHE A 264 4.48 -9.58 14.65
C PHE A 264 4.75 -11.07 14.58
N SER A 265 3.75 -11.87 14.98
CA SER A 265 3.72 -13.33 14.80
C SER A 265 3.00 -13.70 13.49
N ARG A 266 3.24 -14.94 13.02
CA ARG A 266 2.49 -15.51 11.90
C ARG A 266 0.98 -15.50 12.14
N GLU A 267 0.52 -15.87 13.34
CA GLU A 267 -0.90 -15.91 13.69
C GLU A 267 -1.58 -14.54 13.57
N GLU A 268 -0.89 -13.46 13.96
CA GLU A 268 -1.39 -12.09 13.81
C GLU A 268 -1.56 -11.70 12.36
N LEU A 269 -0.63 -12.10 11.50
CA LEU A 269 -0.69 -11.83 10.06
C LEU A 269 -1.76 -12.69 9.37
N GLU A 270 -1.93 -13.95 9.80
CA GLU A 270 -2.99 -14.83 9.31
C GLU A 270 -4.38 -14.28 9.66
N TYR A 271 -4.54 -13.79 10.89
CA TYR A 271 -5.76 -13.11 11.32
C TYR A 271 -6.06 -11.88 10.44
N PHE A 272 -5.06 -11.02 10.22
CA PHE A 272 -5.20 -9.87 9.34
C PHE A 272 -5.57 -10.29 7.90
N TYR A 273 -4.86 -11.27 7.32
CA TYR A 273 -5.14 -11.81 6.00
C TYR A 273 -6.57 -12.33 5.87
N TYR A 274 -7.01 -13.14 6.84
CA TYR A 274 -8.36 -13.69 6.87
C TYR A 274 -9.43 -12.60 6.83
N TYR A 275 -9.32 -11.59 7.69
CA TYR A 275 -10.29 -10.51 7.74
C TYR A 275 -10.20 -9.57 6.54
N LEU A 276 -9.00 -9.31 6.01
CA LEU A 276 -8.81 -8.58 4.77
C LEU A 276 -9.60 -9.23 3.63
N CYS A 277 -9.41 -10.54 3.43
CA CYS A 277 -10.15 -11.29 2.41
C CYS A 277 -11.66 -11.26 2.68
N LYS A 278 -12.09 -11.52 3.91
CA LYS A 278 -13.51 -11.52 4.30
C LYS A 278 -14.18 -10.16 4.01
N ILE A 279 -13.53 -9.06 4.33
CA ILE A 279 -14.01 -7.70 4.05
C ILE A 279 -14.14 -7.48 2.54
N MET A 280 -13.10 -7.82 1.76
CA MET A 280 -13.14 -7.67 0.30
C MET A 280 -14.29 -8.46 -0.31
N PHE A 281 -14.47 -9.73 0.07
CA PHE A 281 -15.54 -10.57 -0.47
C PHE A 281 -16.93 -10.08 -0.07
N LYS A 282 -17.13 -9.61 1.17
CA LYS A 282 -18.41 -9.03 1.58
C LYS A 282 -18.77 -7.78 0.78
N GLY A 283 -17.80 -6.92 0.51
CA GLY A 283 -18.00 -5.74 -0.33
C GLY A 283 -18.25 -6.08 -1.80
N VAL A 284 -17.54 -7.07 -2.34
CA VAL A 284 -17.74 -7.55 -3.73
C VAL A 284 -19.09 -8.24 -3.92
N GLU A 285 -19.56 -9.01 -2.93
CA GLU A 285 -20.87 -9.66 -2.95
C GLU A 285 -22.02 -8.67 -2.92
N ASN A 286 -21.87 -7.56 -2.20
CA ASN A 286 -22.87 -6.50 -2.13
C ASN A 286 -22.21 -5.11 -2.01
N PRO A 287 -21.91 -4.46 -3.15
CA PRO A 287 -21.19 -3.18 -3.18
C PRO A 287 -21.94 -1.99 -2.58
N ASP A 288 -23.27 -2.13 -2.43
CA ASP A 288 -24.13 -1.11 -1.83
C ASP A 288 -24.12 -1.11 -0.30
N LEU A 289 -23.56 -2.14 0.35
CA LEU A 289 -23.38 -2.14 1.79
C LEU A 289 -22.51 -0.97 2.22
N THR A 290 -22.86 -0.37 3.35
CA THR A 290 -22.01 0.63 4.00
C THR A 290 -20.80 -0.03 4.64
N ILE A 291 -19.74 0.75 4.85
CA ILE A 291 -18.54 0.30 5.58
C ILE A 291 -18.92 -0.26 6.95
N GLY A 292 -19.83 0.41 7.67
CA GLY A 292 -20.31 -0.03 8.98
C GLY A 292 -21.08 -1.35 8.94
N GLU A 293 -21.89 -1.60 7.91
CA GLU A 293 -22.57 -2.88 7.70
C GLU A 293 -21.56 -4.00 7.44
N ILE A 294 -20.55 -3.77 6.60
CA ILE A 294 -19.48 -4.75 6.36
C ILE A 294 -18.72 -5.04 7.66
N ILE A 295 -18.35 -4.02 8.44
CA ILE A 295 -17.65 -4.18 9.72
C ILE A 295 -18.46 -5.08 10.70
N LYS A 296 -19.79 -5.01 10.68
CA LYS A 296 -20.67 -5.85 11.52
C LYS A 296 -20.77 -7.30 11.03
N LEU A 297 -20.58 -7.54 9.73
CA LEU A 297 -20.67 -8.88 9.12
C LEU A 297 -19.36 -9.68 9.21
N VAL A 298 -18.25 -9.04 9.59
CA VAL A 298 -16.92 -9.64 9.66
C VAL A 298 -16.33 -9.57 11.09
#